data_966df07f086004a0244599dd4ffef8af
#
_entry.id   966df07f086004a0244599dd4ffef8af
#
_cell.length_a   1.000
_cell.length_b   1.000
_cell.length_c   1.000
_cell.angle_alpha   90.00
_cell.angle_beta   90.00
_cell.angle_gamma   90.00
#
_symmetry.space_group_name_H-M   'P 1'
#
loop_
_entity.id
_entity.type
_entity.pdbx_description
1 polymer ?
#
loop_
_entity_poly.entity_id
_entity_poly.type
_entity_poly.pdbx_seq_one_letter_code
_entity_poly.pdbx_strand_id
1 'polypeptide(L)'
;TEFFLSDIHGEYEAFLHIMNNCSGVIKEKVDLIFKDTISDYDRQELCTLIYYPREKMALLDEQGKIDSDWYAMTLNQLILVAKLLSSKYTRSKVRKALPKEYAYIIDELLHAQEDEDANQVRYHKQILKTIIDLEDADEFIIALSALIKRLAVDHLHIVGDVFDRGGSADKILDLLYDYHSLD
;
A
#
# COMPACT_ATOMS: atom_id res chain seq x y z
N THR A 1 -7.18 8.89 10.14
CA THR A 1 -5.84 9.21 10.67
C THR A 1 -5.39 10.51 10.07
N GLU A 2 -5.15 11.51 10.90
CA GLU A 2 -4.57 12.78 10.50
C GLU A 2 -3.05 12.71 10.64
N PHE A 3 -2.35 13.28 9.68
CA PHE A 3 -0.91 13.28 9.65
C PHE A 3 -0.40 14.73 9.54
N PHE A 4 0.48 15.10 10.48
CA PHE A 4 1.06 16.43 10.56
C PHE A 4 2.54 16.39 10.23
N LEU A 5 2.95 17.24 9.30
CA LEU A 5 4.33 17.47 8.93
C LEU A 5 4.69 18.93 9.10
N SER A 6 5.89 19.22 9.59
CA SER A 6 6.40 20.57 9.68
C SER A 6 7.79 20.69 9.03
N ASP A 7 8.10 21.88 8.59
CA ASP A 7 9.45 22.31 8.20
C ASP A 7 10.12 21.39 7.15
N ILE A 8 9.44 21.24 6.00
CA ILE A 8 9.90 20.38 4.89
C ILE A 8 11.18 20.95 4.25
N HIS A 9 11.34 22.28 4.22
CA HIS A 9 12.52 23.00 3.76
C HIS A 9 13.04 22.62 2.36
N GLY A 10 12.17 22.17 1.47
CA GLY A 10 12.57 21.75 0.12
C GLY A 10 13.32 20.42 0.04
N GLU A 11 13.36 19.63 1.14
CA GLU A 11 14.03 18.32 1.23
C GLU A 11 13.16 17.21 0.65
N TYR A 12 13.12 17.12 -0.69
CA TYR A 12 12.21 16.24 -1.42
C TYR A 12 12.36 14.76 -1.05
N GLU A 13 13.58 14.23 -0.98
CA GLU A 13 13.79 12.78 -0.74
C GLU A 13 13.32 12.36 0.66
N ALA A 14 13.61 13.18 1.67
CA ALA A 14 13.13 12.93 3.03
C ALA A 14 11.60 13.03 3.10
N PHE A 15 11.04 14.03 2.46
CA PHE A 15 9.59 14.22 2.39
C PHE A 15 8.89 13.06 1.67
N LEU A 16 9.40 12.67 0.49
CA LEU A 16 8.89 11.51 -0.26
C LEU A 16 8.93 10.23 0.56
N HIS A 17 10.01 9.99 1.29
CA HIS A 17 10.13 8.82 2.16
C HIS A 17 9.07 8.81 3.27
N ILE A 18 8.86 9.94 3.94
CA ILE A 18 7.84 10.08 4.99
C ILE A 18 6.43 9.86 4.40
N MET A 19 6.16 10.40 3.21
CA MET A 19 4.90 10.19 2.52
C MET A 19 4.66 8.72 2.16
N ASN A 20 5.68 8.03 1.67
CA ASN A 20 5.57 6.62 1.28
C ASN A 20 5.38 5.69 2.49
N ASN A 21 6.01 5.94 3.62
CA ASN A 21 5.87 5.11 4.82
C ASN A 21 4.67 5.51 5.70
N CYS A 22 3.95 6.58 5.33
CA CYS A 22 2.80 7.11 6.06
C CYS A 22 3.13 7.33 7.54
N SER A 23 4.32 7.90 7.84
CA SER A 23 4.81 8.15 9.20
C SER A 23 4.78 6.93 10.13
N GLY A 24 5.05 5.75 9.58
CA GLY A 24 5.09 4.50 10.32
C GLY A 24 3.74 3.81 10.54
N VAL A 25 2.62 4.39 10.10
CA VAL A 25 1.28 3.77 10.24
C VAL A 25 1.22 2.41 9.55
N ILE A 26 1.81 2.28 8.37
CA ILE A 26 1.82 1.01 7.64
C ILE A 26 2.59 -0.06 8.43
N LYS A 27 3.76 0.30 8.96
CA LYS A 27 4.57 -0.61 9.79
C LYS A 27 3.79 -1.09 11.01
N GLU A 28 3.12 -0.18 11.71
CA GLU A 28 2.26 -0.53 12.86
C GLU A 28 1.19 -1.55 12.49
N LYS A 29 0.53 -1.41 11.33
CA LYS A 29 -0.51 -2.34 10.87
C LYS A 29 0.05 -3.68 10.42
N VAL A 30 1.19 -3.69 9.74
CA VAL A 30 1.91 -4.92 9.38
C VAL A 30 2.33 -5.68 10.64
N ASP A 31 2.91 -5.00 11.63
CA ASP A 31 3.28 -5.61 12.90
C ASP A 31 2.04 -6.16 13.65
N LEU A 32 0.94 -5.43 13.65
CA LEU A 32 -0.30 -5.87 14.31
C LEU A 32 -0.84 -7.20 13.72
N ILE A 33 -0.77 -7.37 12.41
CA ILE A 33 -1.27 -8.59 11.74
C ILE A 33 -0.29 -9.75 11.87
N PHE A 34 1.01 -9.49 11.69
CA PHE A 34 1.98 -10.51 11.37
C PHE A 34 3.04 -10.75 12.46
N LYS A 35 2.99 -10.04 13.59
CA LYS A 35 4.00 -10.14 14.65
C LYS A 35 4.30 -11.58 15.10
N ASP A 36 3.26 -12.41 15.16
CA ASP A 36 3.37 -13.77 15.67
C ASP A 36 3.48 -14.84 14.55
N THR A 37 3.43 -14.43 13.28
CA THR A 37 3.35 -15.35 12.13
C THR A 37 4.54 -15.29 11.19
N ILE A 38 5.17 -14.11 11.05
CA ILE A 38 6.36 -13.94 10.20
C ILE A 38 7.45 -13.17 10.94
N SER A 39 8.69 -13.35 10.50
CA SER A 39 9.86 -12.73 11.13
C SER A 39 9.82 -11.20 11.04
N ASP A 40 10.57 -10.52 11.92
CA ASP A 40 10.74 -9.06 11.83
C ASP A 40 11.36 -8.63 10.50
N TYR A 41 12.31 -9.41 9.99
CA TYR A 41 12.92 -9.18 8.69
C TYR A 41 11.85 -9.23 7.57
N ASP A 42 11.00 -10.25 7.52
CA ASP A 42 9.98 -10.39 6.47
C ASP A 42 8.92 -9.29 6.57
N ARG A 43 8.58 -8.84 7.80
CA ARG A 43 7.68 -7.68 7.98
C ARG A 43 8.29 -6.39 7.43
N GLN A 44 9.59 -6.18 7.63
CA GLN A 44 10.30 -5.03 7.07
C GLN A 44 10.37 -5.11 5.54
N GLU A 45 10.60 -6.29 4.98
CA GLU A 45 10.57 -6.53 3.54
C GLU A 45 9.20 -6.21 2.94
N LEU A 46 8.12 -6.65 3.60
CA LEU A 46 6.75 -6.32 3.20
C LEU A 46 6.47 -4.81 3.27
N CYS A 47 6.90 -4.14 4.32
CA CYS A 47 6.79 -2.69 4.45
C CYS A 47 7.52 -1.97 3.30
N THR A 48 8.75 -2.39 3.00
CA THR A 48 9.54 -1.81 1.91
C THR A 48 8.86 -2.01 0.56
N LEU A 49 8.25 -3.17 0.33
CA LEU A 49 7.47 -3.44 -0.86
C LEU A 49 6.27 -2.48 -0.98
N ILE A 50 5.54 -2.24 0.11
CA ILE A 50 4.41 -1.30 0.12
C ILE A 50 4.88 0.13 -0.15
N TYR A 51 6.02 0.54 0.42
CA TYR A 51 6.56 1.89 0.24
C TYR A 51 7.06 2.15 -1.19
N TYR A 52 7.79 1.19 -1.76
CA TYR A 52 8.49 1.27 -3.04
C TYR A 52 8.28 0.00 -3.87
N PRO A 53 7.03 -0.27 -4.33
CA PRO A 53 6.71 -1.57 -4.95
C PRO A 53 7.51 -1.85 -6.22
N ARG A 54 7.67 -0.87 -7.11
CA ARG A 54 8.39 -1.08 -8.38
C ARG A 54 9.87 -1.39 -8.16
N GLU A 55 10.53 -0.58 -7.33
CA GLU A 55 11.96 -0.71 -7.02
C GLU A 55 12.24 -2.01 -6.27
N LYS A 56 11.36 -2.35 -5.32
CA LYS A 56 11.53 -3.58 -4.52
C LYS A 56 11.33 -4.83 -5.36
N MET A 57 10.32 -4.87 -6.22
CA MET A 57 10.10 -6.00 -7.13
C MET A 57 11.25 -6.17 -8.11
N ALA A 58 11.75 -5.08 -8.73
CA ALA A 58 12.91 -5.14 -9.60
C ALA A 58 14.14 -5.75 -8.91
N LEU A 59 14.41 -5.35 -7.66
CA LEU A 59 15.51 -5.91 -6.88
C LEU A 59 15.31 -7.41 -6.57
N LEU A 60 14.10 -7.82 -6.23
CA LEU A 60 13.78 -9.21 -5.92
C LEU A 60 13.86 -10.10 -7.17
N ASP A 61 13.44 -9.58 -8.32
CA ASP A 61 13.53 -10.27 -9.61
C ASP A 61 14.99 -10.48 -10.01
N GLU A 62 15.84 -9.46 -9.91
CA GLU A 62 17.29 -9.58 -10.12
C GLU A 62 17.94 -10.65 -9.21
N GLN A 63 17.41 -10.84 -8.01
CA GLN A 63 17.86 -11.85 -7.05
C GLN A 63 17.26 -13.25 -7.31
N GLY A 64 16.36 -13.39 -8.30
CA GLY A 64 15.66 -14.64 -8.60
C GLY A 64 14.73 -15.11 -7.47
N LYS A 65 14.15 -14.17 -6.73
CA LYS A 65 13.27 -14.45 -5.57
C LYS A 65 11.78 -14.38 -5.89
N ILE A 66 11.43 -13.98 -7.11
CA ILE A 66 10.04 -13.88 -7.54
C ILE A 66 9.64 -15.15 -8.29
N ASP A 67 8.66 -15.84 -7.75
CA ASP A 67 8.00 -16.99 -8.34
C ASP A 67 6.49 -16.97 -8.03
N SER A 68 5.75 -17.94 -8.52
CA SER A 68 4.30 -18.04 -8.28
C SER A 68 3.93 -18.13 -6.80
N ASP A 69 4.74 -18.80 -5.98
CA ASP A 69 4.51 -18.93 -4.54
C ASP A 69 4.76 -17.60 -3.83
N TRP A 70 5.80 -16.87 -4.22
CA TRP A 70 6.07 -15.54 -3.72
C TRP A 70 4.91 -14.58 -4.04
N TYR A 71 4.39 -14.59 -5.28
CA TYR A 71 3.23 -13.78 -5.65
C TYR A 71 2.01 -14.14 -4.81
N ALA A 72 1.68 -15.41 -4.68
CA ALA A 72 0.53 -15.86 -3.91
C ALA A 72 0.62 -15.44 -2.44
N MET A 73 1.78 -15.60 -1.82
CA MET A 73 2.04 -15.18 -0.44
C MET A 73 1.91 -13.66 -0.29
N THR A 74 2.59 -12.92 -1.15
CA THR A 74 2.64 -11.45 -1.10
C THR A 74 1.26 -10.83 -1.31
N LEU A 75 0.50 -11.29 -2.30
CA LEU A 75 -0.86 -10.80 -2.56
C LEU A 75 -1.78 -11.06 -1.35
N ASN A 76 -1.71 -12.23 -0.74
CA ASN A 76 -2.48 -12.51 0.47
C ASN A 76 -2.11 -11.58 1.63
N GLN A 77 -0.83 -11.32 1.85
CA GLN A 77 -0.36 -10.39 2.88
C GLN A 77 -0.86 -8.97 2.64
N LEU A 78 -0.74 -8.46 1.41
CA LEU A 78 -1.21 -7.12 1.04
C LEU A 78 -2.73 -6.97 1.20
N ILE A 79 -3.51 -8.00 0.84
CA ILE A 79 -4.96 -8.01 1.02
C ILE A 79 -5.32 -7.95 2.51
N LEU A 80 -4.63 -8.67 3.38
CA LEU A 80 -4.86 -8.61 4.83
C LEU A 80 -4.58 -7.21 5.40
N VAL A 81 -3.49 -6.57 4.98
CA VAL A 81 -3.19 -5.19 5.38
C VAL A 81 -4.26 -4.22 4.88
N ALA A 82 -4.67 -4.34 3.63
CA ALA A 82 -5.74 -3.52 3.04
C ALA A 82 -7.09 -3.74 3.74
N LYS A 83 -7.46 -4.98 4.09
CA LYS A 83 -8.65 -5.31 4.89
C LYS A 83 -8.63 -4.60 6.24
N LEU A 84 -7.52 -4.71 6.98
CA LEU A 84 -7.40 -4.05 8.28
C LEU A 84 -7.55 -2.53 8.17
N LEU A 85 -6.90 -1.91 7.19
CA LEU A 85 -7.01 -0.46 6.98
C LEU A 85 -8.39 -0.03 6.51
N SER A 86 -9.05 -0.83 5.67
CA SER A 86 -10.39 -0.53 5.17
C SER A 86 -11.48 -0.67 6.23
N SER A 87 -11.28 -1.49 7.26
CA SER A 87 -12.27 -1.80 8.30
C SER A 87 -12.78 -0.57 9.07
N LYS A 88 -11.99 0.49 9.14
CA LYS A 88 -12.34 1.76 9.80
C LYS A 88 -13.20 2.69 8.93
N TYR A 89 -13.44 2.34 7.66
CA TYR A 89 -14.16 3.17 6.70
C TYR A 89 -15.46 2.53 6.23
N THR A 90 -16.36 3.36 5.74
CA THR A 90 -17.55 2.87 5.02
C THR A 90 -17.13 2.30 3.66
N ARG A 91 -17.89 1.31 3.16
CA ARG A 91 -17.65 0.72 1.84
C ARG A 91 -17.60 1.78 0.74
N SER A 92 -18.45 2.81 0.82
CA SER A 92 -18.47 3.91 -0.16
C SER A 92 -17.15 4.69 -0.17
N LYS A 93 -16.55 4.94 1.00
CA LYS A 93 -15.24 5.63 1.09
C LYS A 93 -14.12 4.75 0.53
N VAL A 94 -14.11 3.47 0.87
CA VAL A 94 -13.13 2.51 0.33
C VAL A 94 -13.22 2.45 -1.20
N ARG A 95 -14.43 2.34 -1.76
CA ARG A 95 -14.63 2.29 -3.22
C ARG A 95 -14.08 3.50 -3.97
N LYS A 96 -14.15 4.69 -3.36
CA LYS A 96 -13.56 5.90 -3.95
C LYS A 96 -12.03 5.88 -3.99
N ALA A 97 -11.40 5.17 -3.05
CA ALA A 97 -9.95 5.02 -2.97
C ALA A 97 -9.39 3.91 -3.88
N LEU A 98 -10.26 3.03 -4.40
CA LEU A 98 -9.83 1.90 -5.22
C LEU A 98 -9.23 2.35 -6.55
N PRO A 99 -8.11 1.75 -6.98
CA PRO A 99 -7.58 1.96 -8.32
C PRO A 99 -8.58 1.47 -9.36
N LYS A 100 -8.85 2.30 -10.38
CA LYS A 100 -9.94 2.09 -11.35
C LYS A 100 -9.86 0.74 -12.08
N GLU A 101 -8.65 0.32 -12.44
CA GLU A 101 -8.40 -0.90 -13.22
C GLU A 101 -8.77 -2.17 -12.46
N TYR A 102 -8.53 -2.20 -11.14
CA TYR A 102 -8.75 -3.37 -10.28
C TYR A 102 -9.88 -3.18 -9.27
N ALA A 103 -10.67 -2.10 -9.38
CA ALA A 103 -11.64 -1.71 -8.37
C ALA A 103 -12.61 -2.83 -8.00
N TYR A 104 -13.16 -3.54 -8.99
CA TYR A 104 -14.10 -4.62 -8.75
C TYR A 104 -13.45 -5.80 -8.03
N ILE A 105 -12.28 -6.25 -8.51
CA ILE A 105 -11.56 -7.39 -7.94
C ILE A 105 -11.12 -7.10 -6.50
N ILE A 106 -10.58 -5.91 -6.25
CA ILE A 106 -10.14 -5.52 -4.91
C ILE A 106 -11.35 -5.37 -3.97
N ASP A 107 -12.44 -4.74 -4.41
CA ASP A 107 -13.67 -4.62 -3.59
C ASP A 107 -14.19 -6.00 -3.17
N GLU A 108 -14.18 -6.97 -4.07
CA GLU A 108 -14.56 -8.36 -3.79
C GLU A 108 -13.63 -9.02 -2.77
N LEU A 109 -12.33 -8.92 -2.98
CA LEU A 109 -11.33 -9.51 -2.08
C LEU A 109 -11.32 -8.86 -0.68
N LEU A 110 -11.56 -7.55 -0.58
CA LEU A 110 -11.61 -6.85 0.71
C LEU A 110 -12.86 -7.20 1.53
N HIS A 111 -13.96 -7.57 0.89
CA HIS A 111 -15.21 -7.89 1.57
C HIS A 111 -15.43 -9.40 1.78
N ALA A 112 -14.47 -10.22 1.37
CA ALA A 112 -14.41 -11.63 1.71
C ALA A 112 -14.45 -11.81 3.24
N GLN A 113 -15.43 -12.57 3.76
CA GLN A 113 -15.61 -12.81 5.19
C GLN A 113 -14.87 -14.10 5.61
N GLU A 114 -14.48 -14.16 6.88
CA GLU A 114 -13.81 -15.37 7.43
C GLU A 114 -14.76 -16.59 7.49
N ASP A 115 -16.08 -16.35 7.58
CA ASP A 115 -17.11 -17.39 7.61
C ASP A 115 -17.63 -17.75 6.20
N GLU A 116 -16.86 -17.45 5.16
CA GLU A 116 -17.25 -17.76 3.80
C GLU A 116 -17.39 -19.27 3.57
N ASP A 117 -18.41 -19.65 2.82
CA ASP A 117 -18.55 -20.98 2.24
C ASP A 117 -17.24 -21.39 1.51
N ALA A 118 -16.89 -22.67 1.60
CA ALA A 118 -15.70 -23.26 0.94
C ALA A 118 -15.60 -22.90 -0.56
N ASN A 119 -16.75 -22.63 -1.21
CA ASN A 119 -16.81 -22.19 -2.59
C ASN A 119 -16.32 -20.76 -2.78
N GLN A 120 -16.63 -19.84 -1.86
CA GLN A 120 -16.13 -18.45 -1.92
C GLN A 120 -14.64 -18.37 -1.67
N VAL A 121 -14.12 -19.11 -0.69
CA VAL A 121 -12.68 -19.23 -0.44
C VAL A 121 -11.94 -19.75 -1.67
N ARG A 122 -12.51 -20.77 -2.35
CA ARG A 122 -11.97 -21.32 -3.60
C ARG A 122 -12.02 -20.26 -4.72
N TYR A 123 -13.10 -19.50 -4.81
CA TYR A 123 -13.27 -18.45 -5.80
C TYR A 123 -12.20 -17.35 -5.63
N HIS A 124 -11.98 -16.85 -4.41
CA HIS A 124 -10.94 -15.84 -4.15
C HIS A 124 -9.53 -16.36 -4.47
N LYS A 125 -9.22 -17.60 -4.10
CA LYS A 125 -7.94 -18.24 -4.49
C LYS A 125 -7.80 -18.35 -6.02
N GLN A 126 -8.89 -18.65 -6.72
CA GLN A 126 -8.87 -18.73 -8.17
C GLN A 126 -8.66 -17.36 -8.83
N ILE A 127 -9.23 -16.29 -8.27
CA ILE A 127 -8.98 -14.92 -8.74
C ILE A 127 -7.48 -14.61 -8.65
N LEU A 128 -6.86 -14.83 -7.49
CA LEU A 128 -5.43 -14.55 -7.30
C LEU A 128 -4.56 -15.40 -8.23
N LYS A 129 -4.89 -16.68 -8.39
CA LYS A 129 -4.20 -17.55 -9.33
C LYS A 129 -4.30 -17.02 -10.76
N THR A 130 -5.48 -16.58 -11.18
CA THR A 130 -5.69 -16.03 -12.52
C THR A 130 -4.84 -14.77 -12.76
N ILE A 131 -4.74 -13.87 -11.76
CA ILE A 131 -3.91 -12.67 -11.84
C ILE A 131 -2.43 -13.04 -12.03
N ILE A 132 -1.95 -14.08 -11.33
CA ILE A 132 -0.57 -14.57 -11.44
C ILE A 132 -0.35 -15.21 -12.82
N ASP A 133 -1.26 -16.05 -13.26
CA ASP A 133 -1.17 -16.76 -14.54
C ASP A 133 -1.23 -15.81 -15.75
N LEU A 134 -1.87 -14.65 -15.62
CA LEU A 134 -1.96 -13.61 -16.65
C LEU A 134 -0.76 -12.63 -16.62
N GLU A 135 0.21 -12.83 -15.76
CA GLU A 135 1.37 -11.95 -15.55
C GLU A 135 0.99 -10.50 -15.12
N ASP A 136 -0.20 -10.33 -14.53
CA ASP A 136 -0.70 -9.04 -14.02
C ASP A 136 -0.38 -8.79 -12.54
N ALA A 137 0.36 -9.72 -11.90
CA ALA A 137 0.60 -9.68 -10.47
C ALA A 137 1.42 -8.45 -10.03
N ASP A 138 2.37 -7.99 -10.84
CA ASP A 138 3.18 -6.81 -10.52
C ASP A 138 2.32 -5.54 -10.44
N GLU A 139 1.51 -5.28 -11.45
CA GLU A 139 0.62 -4.11 -11.46
C GLU A 139 -0.45 -4.23 -10.38
N PHE A 140 -0.91 -5.44 -10.04
CA PHE A 140 -1.84 -5.65 -8.95
C PHE A 140 -1.20 -5.40 -7.57
N ILE A 141 0.07 -5.77 -7.35
CA ILE A 141 0.85 -5.42 -6.15
C ILE A 141 0.99 -3.90 -6.02
N ILE A 142 1.30 -3.21 -7.12
CA ILE A 142 1.41 -1.75 -7.14
C ILE A 142 0.07 -1.11 -6.78
N ALA A 143 -1.02 -1.60 -7.35
CA ALA A 143 -2.38 -1.11 -7.07
C ALA A 143 -2.78 -1.30 -5.60
N LEU A 144 -2.51 -2.48 -5.02
CA LEU A 144 -2.75 -2.75 -3.59
C LEU A 144 -1.88 -1.88 -2.68
N SER A 145 -0.60 -1.70 -3.03
CA SER A 145 0.32 -0.83 -2.27
C SER A 145 -0.15 0.64 -2.28
N ALA A 146 -0.61 1.14 -3.43
CA ALA A 146 -1.19 2.47 -3.54
C ALA A 146 -2.48 2.61 -2.69
N LEU A 147 -3.36 1.61 -2.72
CA LEU A 147 -4.57 1.59 -1.89
C LEU A 147 -4.24 1.62 -0.40
N ILE A 148 -3.28 0.78 0.04
CA ILE A 148 -2.83 0.74 1.43
C ILE A 148 -2.35 2.11 1.89
N LYS A 149 -1.53 2.80 1.11
CA LYS A 149 -1.06 4.16 1.41
C LYS A 149 -2.23 5.15 1.50
N ARG A 150 -3.18 5.10 0.57
CA ARG A 150 -4.39 5.95 0.59
C ARG A 150 -5.29 5.73 1.80
N LEU A 151 -5.40 4.48 2.26
CA LEU A 151 -6.20 4.15 3.44
C LEU A 151 -5.47 4.39 4.76
N ALA A 152 -4.15 4.49 4.75
CA ALA A 152 -3.34 4.73 5.94
C ALA A 152 -3.50 6.15 6.49
N VAL A 153 -3.61 7.15 5.61
CA VAL A 153 -3.71 8.57 5.95
C VAL A 153 -4.98 9.17 5.37
N ASP A 154 -5.82 9.80 6.21
CA ASP A 154 -7.04 10.50 5.79
C ASP A 154 -6.77 11.93 5.35
N HIS A 155 -6.01 12.65 6.14
CA HIS A 155 -5.68 14.05 5.94
C HIS A 155 -4.21 14.29 6.24
N LEU A 156 -3.55 14.99 5.33
CA LEU A 156 -2.20 15.49 5.49
C LEU A 156 -2.27 16.99 5.82
N HIS A 157 -1.66 17.36 6.94
CA HIS A 157 -1.51 18.74 7.36
C HIS A 157 -0.03 19.12 7.29
N ILE A 158 0.28 20.13 6.49
CA ILE A 158 1.63 20.67 6.40
C ILE A 158 1.63 22.02 7.10
N VAL A 159 2.53 22.18 8.05
CA VAL A 159 2.69 23.42 8.83
C VAL A 159 4.17 23.85 8.79
N GLY A 160 4.41 25.16 8.88
CA GLY A 160 5.78 25.70 8.85
C GLY A 160 6.34 25.87 7.44
N ASP A 161 7.65 25.87 7.32
CA ASP A 161 8.38 26.25 6.12
C ASP A 161 8.50 25.08 5.12
N VAL A 162 7.87 25.24 3.97
CA VAL A 162 7.83 24.17 2.93
C VAL A 162 8.98 24.30 1.95
N PHE A 163 9.40 25.52 1.57
CA PHE A 163 10.25 25.77 0.41
C PHE A 163 11.54 26.56 0.67
N ASP A 164 11.80 26.99 1.90
CA ASP A 164 12.75 28.09 2.20
C ASP A 164 14.26 27.74 2.11
N ARG A 165 14.68 26.48 2.04
CA ARG A 165 16.11 26.11 2.08
C ARG A 165 16.57 25.08 1.07
N GLY A 166 15.73 24.13 0.72
CA GLY A 166 16.09 23.04 -0.21
C GLY A 166 15.88 23.41 -1.67
N GLY A 167 16.54 22.65 -2.55
CA GLY A 167 16.57 22.89 -3.99
C GLY A 167 15.43 22.27 -4.80
N SER A 168 14.45 21.59 -4.16
CA SER A 168 13.46 20.76 -4.85
C SER A 168 12.00 21.14 -4.56
N ALA A 169 11.74 22.44 -4.45
CA ALA A 169 10.39 22.98 -4.21
C ALA A 169 9.37 22.57 -5.29
N ASP A 170 9.79 22.52 -6.55
CA ASP A 170 9.02 22.06 -7.71
C ASP A 170 8.54 20.62 -7.53
N LYS A 171 9.44 19.72 -7.19
CA LYS A 171 9.10 18.29 -6.96
C LYS A 171 8.17 18.08 -5.77
N ILE A 172 8.32 18.88 -4.72
CA ILE A 172 7.42 18.84 -3.56
C ILE A 172 6.02 19.30 -3.95
N LEU A 173 5.91 20.37 -4.73
CA LEU A 173 4.62 20.87 -5.24
C LEU A 173 3.93 19.81 -6.13
N ASP A 174 4.66 19.19 -7.04
CA ASP A 174 4.13 18.13 -7.90
C ASP A 174 3.61 16.95 -7.05
N LEU A 175 4.40 16.52 -6.07
CA LEU A 175 3.98 15.43 -5.17
C LEU A 175 2.73 15.80 -4.36
N LEU A 176 2.64 17.02 -3.86
CA LEU A 176 1.47 17.50 -3.12
C LEU A 176 0.24 17.63 -4.01
N TYR A 177 0.42 18.12 -5.24
CA TYR A 177 -0.67 18.25 -6.22
C TYR A 177 -1.30 16.89 -6.56
N ASP A 178 -0.47 15.86 -6.65
CA ASP A 178 -0.93 14.50 -6.92
C ASP A 178 -1.44 13.76 -5.67
N TYR A 179 -1.29 14.36 -4.49
CA TYR A 179 -1.70 13.73 -3.25
C TYR A 179 -3.21 13.74 -3.06
N HIS A 180 -3.80 12.58 -2.96
CA HIS A 180 -5.26 12.34 -2.99
C HIS A 180 -6.04 12.90 -1.77
N SER A 181 -5.36 13.28 -0.69
CA SER A 181 -5.96 13.79 0.55
C SER A 181 -5.83 15.31 0.71
N LEU A 182 -5.37 16.00 -0.32
CA LEU A 182 -5.43 17.44 -0.41
C LEU A 182 -6.79 17.81 -1.01
N ASP A 183 -7.74 18.18 -0.15
CA ASP A 183 -9.01 18.81 -0.53
C ASP A 183 -8.89 20.34 -0.43
#